data_11def4e4da732dc14d09e4079bd123b9
#
_entry.id   11def4e4da732dc14d09e4079bd123b9
#
_cell.length_a   1.000
_cell.length_b   1.000
_cell.length_c   1.000
_cell.angle_alpha   90.00
_cell.angle_beta   90.00
_cell.angle_gamma   90.00
#
_symmetry.space_group_name_H-M   'P 1'
#
loop_
_entity.id
_entity.type
_entity.pdbx_description
1 polymer ?
#
loop_
_entity_poly.entity_id
_entity_poly.type
_entity_poly.pdbx_seq_one_letter_code
_entity_poly.pdbx_strand_id
1 'polypeptide(L)'
;MKRISFSIVLFAMLQLPLLAASPVPSVAFAAAPAVNHSNVPRMRAAAMDRSDFKLLRSLLKEESFDNGRIKMIRVACIGNYFTSSQCADMLSLLSFDSNKLQALEYIAPRIIDKRACDVVLREFSFLSSKEKAEELLMEPKRR
;
A
#
# COMPACT_ATOMS: atom_id res chain seq x y z
N MET A 1 -48.86 -21.21 12.07
CA MET A 1 -49.24 -21.39 10.67
C MET A 1 -49.69 -20.04 10.12
N LYS A 2 -48.82 -19.29 9.45
CA LYS A 2 -49.25 -18.12 8.66
C LYS A 2 -48.44 -18.15 7.36
N ARG A 3 -49.13 -18.46 6.29
CA ARG A 3 -48.67 -18.52 4.92
C ARG A 3 -48.52 -17.09 4.41
N ILE A 4 -47.32 -16.67 4.00
CA ILE A 4 -47.15 -15.39 3.33
C ILE A 4 -47.15 -15.66 1.83
N SER A 5 -48.13 -15.08 1.20
CA SER A 5 -48.47 -15.17 -0.21
C SER A 5 -47.42 -14.47 -1.07
N PHE A 6 -46.91 -15.22 -2.06
CA PHE A 6 -46.05 -14.69 -3.12
C PHE A 6 -46.92 -13.92 -4.10
N SER A 7 -46.82 -12.61 -4.12
CA SER A 7 -47.48 -11.77 -5.11
C SER A 7 -46.46 -11.43 -6.21
N ILE A 8 -46.73 -12.05 -7.33
CA ILE A 8 -46.06 -11.80 -8.62
C ILE A 8 -46.51 -10.42 -9.09
N VAL A 9 -45.58 -9.49 -9.25
CA VAL A 9 -45.82 -8.29 -10.07
C VAL A 9 -44.94 -8.39 -11.30
N LEU A 10 -45.58 -8.87 -12.33
CA LEU A 10 -45.11 -8.91 -13.71
C LEU A 10 -45.43 -7.56 -14.37
N PHE A 11 -44.54 -7.08 -15.22
CA PHE A 11 -44.82 -6.18 -16.34
C PHE A 11 -44.71 -4.66 -16.12
N ALA A 12 -43.56 -4.11 -16.52
CA ALA A 12 -43.54 -2.85 -17.29
C ALA A 12 -42.36 -2.86 -18.24
N MET A 13 -42.60 -3.34 -19.44
CA MET A 13 -41.83 -3.00 -20.63
C MET A 13 -41.99 -1.49 -20.88
N LEU A 14 -41.00 -0.69 -20.65
CA LEU A 14 -40.98 0.69 -21.10
C LEU A 14 -39.95 0.84 -22.20
N GLN A 15 -40.46 1.15 -23.37
CA GLN A 15 -39.79 1.37 -24.64
C GLN A 15 -38.76 2.47 -24.52
N LEU A 16 -37.52 2.15 -24.94
CA LEU A 16 -36.45 3.13 -25.16
C LEU A 16 -36.73 3.91 -26.45
N PRO A 17 -36.79 5.24 -26.42
CA PRO A 17 -36.76 6.01 -27.65
C PRO A 17 -35.35 5.95 -28.26
N LEU A 18 -35.33 5.57 -29.53
CA LEU A 18 -34.19 5.63 -30.43
C LEU A 18 -33.77 7.10 -30.59
N LEU A 19 -32.79 7.56 -29.80
CA LEU A 19 -32.27 8.92 -29.91
C LEU A 19 -31.15 8.95 -30.90
N ALA A 20 -31.37 9.75 -31.96
CA ALA A 20 -30.54 9.99 -33.10
C ALA A 20 -29.03 10.16 -32.78
N ALA A 21 -28.21 9.47 -33.57
CA ALA A 21 -26.79 9.67 -33.63
C ALA A 21 -26.46 11.10 -34.03
N SER A 22 -25.91 11.89 -33.11
CA SER A 22 -25.29 13.17 -33.42
C SER A 22 -23.92 12.91 -34.08
N PRO A 23 -23.59 13.56 -35.18
CA PRO A 23 -22.24 13.44 -35.74
C PRO A 23 -21.24 14.08 -34.78
N VAL A 24 -20.33 13.30 -34.24
CA VAL A 24 -19.15 13.80 -33.50
C VAL A 24 -18.31 14.65 -34.45
N PRO A 25 -17.99 15.92 -34.11
CA PRO A 25 -17.07 16.71 -34.87
C PRO A 25 -15.70 16.02 -34.91
N SER A 26 -15.22 15.74 -36.11
CA SER A 26 -13.84 15.27 -36.33
C SER A 26 -12.88 16.37 -35.89
N VAL A 27 -12.46 16.32 -34.61
CA VAL A 27 -11.35 17.14 -34.15
C VAL A 27 -10.09 16.58 -34.82
N ALA A 28 -9.56 17.36 -35.77
CA ALA A 28 -8.27 17.12 -36.36
C ALA A 28 -7.26 16.91 -35.22
N PHE A 29 -6.67 15.70 -35.17
CA PHE A 29 -5.61 15.35 -34.25
C PHE A 29 -4.39 16.20 -34.63
N ALA A 30 -4.32 17.42 -34.04
CA ALA A 30 -3.11 18.21 -34.10
C ALA A 30 -2.02 17.38 -33.41
N ALA A 31 -0.98 17.03 -34.20
CA ALA A 31 0.17 16.29 -33.67
C ALA A 31 0.68 17.00 -32.41
N ALA A 32 0.52 16.36 -31.27
CA ALA A 32 1.08 16.85 -30.03
C ALA A 32 2.60 16.98 -30.22
N PRO A 33 3.21 18.09 -29.75
CA PRO A 33 4.66 18.23 -29.83
C PRO A 33 5.30 17.03 -29.14
N ALA A 34 6.27 16.40 -29.81
CA ALA A 34 7.03 15.27 -29.26
C ALA A 34 7.60 15.69 -27.88
N VAL A 35 6.98 15.20 -26.83
CA VAL A 35 7.48 15.41 -25.46
C VAL A 35 8.78 14.65 -25.36
N ASN A 36 9.87 15.41 -25.31
CA ASN A 36 11.21 14.89 -25.17
C ASN A 36 11.32 14.13 -23.84
N HIS A 37 11.25 12.79 -23.87
CA HIS A 37 11.22 11.91 -22.70
C HIS A 37 12.56 11.86 -21.93
N SER A 38 13.57 12.64 -22.37
CA SER A 38 14.91 12.63 -21.77
C SER A 38 15.05 13.45 -20.50
N ASN A 39 14.01 14.19 -20.06
CA ASN A 39 14.10 15.10 -18.93
C ASN A 39 12.95 14.93 -17.90
N VAL A 40 12.36 13.74 -17.80
CA VAL A 40 11.51 13.42 -16.66
C VAL A 40 12.45 13.22 -15.48
N PRO A 41 12.45 14.11 -14.45
CA PRO A 41 13.22 13.86 -13.25
C PRO A 41 12.77 12.49 -12.74
N ARG A 42 13.69 11.53 -12.57
CA ARG A 42 13.37 10.29 -11.86
C ARG A 42 12.88 10.73 -10.49
N MET A 43 11.57 10.74 -10.31
CA MET A 43 10.98 10.99 -8.99
C MET A 43 11.60 9.95 -8.06
N ARG A 44 12.52 10.41 -7.22
CA ARG A 44 13.02 9.57 -6.12
C ARG A 44 11.80 9.26 -5.29
N ALA A 45 11.57 7.98 -5.04
CA ALA A 45 10.49 7.56 -4.16
C ALA A 45 10.63 8.34 -2.85
N ALA A 46 9.62 9.12 -2.51
CA ALA A 46 9.56 9.83 -1.24
C ALA A 46 8.99 8.90 -0.18
N ALA A 47 9.49 9.00 1.06
CA ALA A 47 8.86 8.30 2.18
C ALA A 47 7.47 8.86 2.45
N MET A 48 6.62 8.05 3.08
CA MET A 48 5.32 8.47 3.57
C MET A 48 5.45 9.73 4.43
N ASP A 49 4.58 10.71 4.19
CA ASP A 49 4.58 11.95 4.94
C ASP A 49 4.35 11.72 6.44
N ARG A 50 4.82 12.66 7.26
CA ARG A 50 4.76 12.55 8.72
C ARG A 50 3.32 12.49 9.25
N SER A 51 2.39 13.23 8.64
CA SER A 51 0.97 13.23 9.03
C SER A 51 0.33 11.89 8.74
N ASP A 52 0.54 11.35 7.52
CA ASP A 52 0.00 10.08 7.08
C ASP A 52 0.60 8.91 7.89
N PHE A 53 1.90 8.98 8.17
CA PHE A 53 2.55 8.00 9.02
C PHE A 53 2.03 8.02 10.47
N LYS A 54 1.76 9.21 11.02
CA LYS A 54 1.15 9.34 12.35
C LYS A 54 -0.24 8.69 12.40
N LEU A 55 -1.04 8.86 11.33
CA LEU A 55 -2.35 8.20 11.21
C LEU A 55 -2.19 6.68 11.13
N LEU A 56 -1.32 6.18 10.24
CA LEU A 56 -1.03 4.74 10.14
C LEU A 56 -0.60 4.16 11.50
N ARG A 57 0.31 4.84 12.19
CA ARG A 57 0.79 4.40 13.51
C ARG A 57 -0.31 4.37 14.56
N SER A 58 -1.26 5.31 14.55
CA SER A 58 -2.40 5.29 15.47
C SER A 58 -3.32 4.10 15.19
N LEU A 59 -3.63 3.82 13.92
CA LEU A 59 -4.42 2.65 13.53
C LEU A 59 -3.75 1.33 13.93
N LEU A 60 -2.42 1.23 13.76
CA LEU A 60 -1.66 0.05 14.20
C LEU A 60 -1.71 -0.14 15.72
N LYS A 61 -1.76 0.94 16.51
CA LYS A 61 -1.88 0.87 17.97
C LYS A 61 -3.27 0.41 18.45
N GLU A 62 -4.31 0.78 17.71
CA GLU A 62 -5.70 0.37 18.01
C GLU A 62 -5.93 -1.11 17.74
N GLU A 63 -5.16 -1.70 16.81
CA GLU A 63 -5.24 -3.14 16.56
C GLU A 63 -4.61 -3.93 17.70
N SER A 64 -5.37 -4.86 18.26
CA SER A 64 -4.97 -5.62 19.45
C SER A 64 -3.99 -6.76 19.16
N PHE A 65 -4.02 -7.31 17.94
CA PHE A 65 -3.26 -8.51 17.58
C PHE A 65 -2.18 -8.22 16.55
N ASP A 66 -0.99 -8.78 16.76
CA ASP A 66 0.14 -8.64 15.84
C ASP A 66 -0.20 -9.06 14.39
N ASN A 67 -1.01 -10.12 14.23
CA ASN A 67 -1.45 -10.56 12.89
C ASN A 67 -2.29 -9.50 12.17
N GLY A 68 -3.11 -8.75 12.87
CA GLY A 68 -3.86 -7.62 12.34
C GLY A 68 -2.92 -6.49 11.92
N ARG A 69 -1.98 -6.13 12.80
CA ARG A 69 -0.93 -5.12 12.53
C ARG A 69 -0.11 -5.47 11.29
N ILE A 70 0.33 -6.72 11.17
CA ILE A 70 1.11 -7.19 10.00
C ILE A 70 0.31 -7.06 8.70
N LYS A 71 -0.98 -7.41 8.71
CA LYS A 71 -1.87 -7.22 7.54
C LYS A 71 -1.99 -5.75 7.15
N MET A 72 -2.15 -4.85 8.12
CA MET A 72 -2.22 -3.41 7.87
C MET A 72 -0.90 -2.87 7.31
N ILE A 73 0.25 -3.28 7.88
CA ILE A 73 1.58 -2.94 7.39
C ILE A 73 1.75 -3.41 5.94
N ARG A 74 1.37 -4.66 5.64
CA ARG A 74 1.43 -5.20 4.28
C ARG A 74 0.64 -4.36 3.29
N VAL A 75 -0.58 -3.93 3.65
CA VAL A 75 -1.42 -3.07 2.79
C VAL A 75 -0.75 -1.70 2.61
N ALA A 76 -0.23 -1.10 3.69
CA ALA A 76 0.47 0.18 3.62
C ALA A 76 1.70 0.13 2.69
N CYS A 77 2.40 -1.01 2.63
CA CYS A 77 3.56 -1.21 1.77
C CYS A 77 3.23 -1.29 0.27
N ILE A 78 1.97 -1.46 -0.14
CA ILE A 78 1.61 -1.58 -1.56
C ILE A 78 1.90 -0.27 -2.30
N GLY A 79 1.53 0.87 -1.73
CA GLY A 79 1.62 2.19 -2.39
C GLY A 79 2.64 3.15 -1.79
N ASN A 80 3.27 2.82 -0.66
CA ASN A 80 4.10 3.75 0.07
C ASN A 80 5.54 3.27 0.24
N TYR A 81 6.42 4.23 0.49
CA TYR A 81 7.80 4.04 0.91
C TYR A 81 7.98 4.61 2.31
N PHE A 82 9.00 4.12 3.03
CA PHE A 82 9.23 4.46 4.42
C PHE A 82 10.70 4.81 4.66
N THR A 83 10.95 5.57 5.71
CA THR A 83 12.31 5.71 6.27
C THR A 83 12.61 4.54 7.20
N SER A 84 13.90 4.31 7.48
CA SER A 84 14.32 3.33 8.48
C SER A 84 13.74 3.61 9.86
N SER A 85 13.59 4.89 10.23
CA SER A 85 12.95 5.30 11.48
C SER A 85 11.46 4.94 11.51
N GLN A 86 10.72 5.18 10.42
CA GLN A 86 9.32 4.78 10.31
C GLN A 86 9.16 3.26 10.36
N CYS A 87 10.10 2.52 9.75
CA CYS A 87 10.14 1.06 9.86
C CYS A 87 10.32 0.62 11.31
N ALA A 88 11.31 1.15 12.03
CA ALA A 88 11.54 0.85 13.44
C ALA A 88 10.30 1.15 14.29
N ASP A 89 9.66 2.31 14.08
CA ASP A 89 8.42 2.68 14.75
C ASP A 89 7.26 1.69 14.54
N MET A 90 7.14 1.10 13.34
CA MET A 90 6.14 0.06 13.06
C MET A 90 6.49 -1.26 13.75
N LEU A 91 7.78 -1.67 13.71
CA LEU A 91 8.24 -2.90 14.34
C LEU A 91 8.14 -2.86 15.86
N SER A 92 8.35 -1.69 16.48
CA SER A 92 8.22 -1.50 17.93
C SER A 92 6.81 -1.81 18.48
N LEU A 93 5.79 -1.80 17.62
CA LEU A 93 4.42 -2.12 17.99
C LEU A 93 4.15 -3.64 17.99
N LEU A 94 5.06 -4.45 17.46
CA LEU A 94 4.93 -5.91 17.42
C LEU A 94 5.61 -6.54 18.62
N SER A 95 4.98 -7.60 19.15
CA SER A 95 5.39 -8.20 20.43
C SER A 95 6.56 -9.17 20.28
N PHE A 96 6.63 -9.90 19.17
CA PHE A 96 7.60 -10.99 18.99
C PHE A 96 8.53 -10.75 17.80
N ASP A 97 9.80 -11.12 17.93
CA ASP A 97 10.79 -11.01 16.88
C ASP A 97 10.38 -11.74 15.58
N SER A 98 9.68 -12.88 15.69
CA SER A 98 9.14 -13.59 14.53
C SER A 98 8.13 -12.73 13.74
N ASN A 99 7.26 -12.01 14.44
CA ASN A 99 6.27 -11.13 13.84
C ASN A 99 6.95 -9.90 13.24
N LYS A 100 7.99 -9.37 13.90
CA LYS A 100 8.81 -8.29 13.37
C LYS A 100 9.54 -8.68 12.08
N LEU A 101 10.11 -9.89 12.01
CA LEU A 101 10.73 -10.41 10.79
C LEU A 101 9.70 -10.52 9.65
N GLN A 102 8.53 -11.08 9.93
CA GLN A 102 7.46 -11.19 8.94
C GLN A 102 7.00 -9.81 8.42
N ALA A 103 6.87 -8.82 9.29
CA ALA A 103 6.56 -7.46 8.87
C ALA A 103 7.69 -6.85 8.05
N LEU A 104 8.95 -7.09 8.45
CA LEU A 104 10.13 -6.56 7.77
C LEU A 104 10.26 -7.07 6.33
N GLU A 105 9.84 -8.31 6.02
CA GLU A 105 9.80 -8.84 4.64
C GLU A 105 8.99 -7.92 3.69
N TYR A 106 7.91 -7.31 4.19
CA TYR A 106 7.10 -6.37 3.39
C TYR A 106 7.69 -4.97 3.35
N ILE A 107 8.31 -4.52 4.46
CA ILE A 107 8.80 -3.15 4.60
C ILE A 107 10.18 -2.97 3.95
N ALA A 108 11.09 -3.95 4.06
CA ALA A 108 12.48 -3.84 3.61
C ALA A 108 12.64 -3.38 2.15
N PRO A 109 11.85 -3.88 1.16
CA PRO A 109 11.94 -3.39 -0.22
C PRO A 109 11.39 -1.96 -0.39
N ARG A 110 10.73 -1.40 0.63
CA ARG A 110 10.11 -0.07 0.62
C ARG A 110 10.90 0.97 1.41
N ILE A 111 12.01 0.61 2.02
CA ILE A 111 12.88 1.54 2.74
C ILE A 111 13.72 2.33 1.74
N ILE A 112 13.70 3.68 1.88
CA ILE A 112 14.42 4.59 0.98
C ILE A 112 15.82 4.96 1.50
N ASP A 113 16.06 4.88 2.80
CA ASP A 113 17.29 5.29 3.49
C ASP A 113 18.01 4.10 4.15
N LYS A 114 18.24 3.04 3.40
CA LYS A 114 18.84 1.78 3.88
C LYS A 114 20.19 1.94 4.63
N ARG A 115 20.86 3.09 4.51
CA ARG A 115 22.08 3.38 5.25
C ARG A 115 21.85 3.58 6.76
N ALA A 116 20.63 3.88 7.17
CA ALA A 116 20.24 4.09 8.57
C ALA A 116 19.51 2.87 9.18
N CYS A 117 19.75 1.67 8.64
CA CYS A 117 19.06 0.45 9.06
C CYS A 117 19.44 -0.06 10.46
N ASP A 118 20.48 0.46 11.06
CA ASP A 118 20.88 0.15 12.44
C ASP A 118 19.75 0.44 13.45
N VAL A 119 18.90 1.44 13.20
CA VAL A 119 17.73 1.72 14.04
C VAL A 119 16.70 0.60 13.97
N VAL A 120 16.59 -0.07 12.81
CA VAL A 120 15.67 -1.20 12.60
C VAL A 120 16.18 -2.43 13.36
N LEU A 121 17.48 -2.70 13.33
CA LEU A 121 18.08 -3.85 14.00
C LEU A 121 17.97 -3.77 15.53
N ARG A 122 17.87 -2.57 16.10
CA ARG A 122 17.68 -2.36 17.54
C ARG A 122 16.32 -2.85 18.04
N GLU A 123 15.33 -2.96 17.16
CA GLU A 123 13.99 -3.43 17.53
C GLU A 123 13.95 -4.95 17.80
N PHE A 124 14.98 -5.69 17.42
CA PHE A 124 15.06 -7.13 17.65
C PHE A 124 15.80 -7.46 18.95
N SER A 125 15.27 -8.44 19.68
CA SER A 125 15.83 -8.86 20.97
C SER A 125 16.91 -9.92 20.81
N PHE A 126 16.75 -10.86 19.88
CA PHE A 126 17.67 -12.00 19.71
C PHE A 126 18.66 -11.75 18.58
N LEU A 127 19.91 -12.20 18.79
CA LEU A 127 20.98 -12.06 17.81
C LEU A 127 20.62 -12.74 16.47
N SER A 128 20.06 -13.96 16.53
CA SER A 128 19.63 -14.68 15.34
C SER A 128 18.53 -13.95 14.55
N SER A 129 17.68 -13.17 15.24
CA SER A 129 16.67 -12.34 14.58
C SER A 129 17.29 -11.09 13.95
N LYS A 130 18.32 -10.52 14.57
CA LYS A 130 19.08 -9.39 14.01
C LYS A 130 19.80 -9.79 12.72
N GLU A 131 20.45 -10.95 12.71
CA GLU A 131 21.14 -11.49 11.54
C GLU A 131 20.17 -11.67 10.35
N LYS A 132 19.01 -12.28 10.60
CA LYS A 132 17.95 -12.43 9.58
C LYS A 132 17.39 -11.08 9.11
N ALA A 133 17.22 -10.13 10.02
CA ALA A 133 16.75 -8.80 9.70
C ALA A 133 17.77 -8.05 8.83
N GLU A 134 19.05 -8.18 9.13
CA GLU A 134 20.13 -7.62 8.32
C GLU A 134 20.15 -8.20 6.90
N GLU A 135 20.00 -9.53 6.77
CA GLU A 135 19.88 -10.21 5.48
C GLU A 135 18.72 -9.64 4.65
N LEU A 136 17.51 -9.50 5.24
CA LEU A 136 16.33 -8.93 4.58
C LEU A 136 16.55 -7.46 4.14
N LEU A 137 17.28 -6.69 4.93
CA LEU A 137 17.58 -5.28 4.62
C LEU A 137 18.61 -5.14 3.50
N MET A 138 19.55 -6.09 3.40
CA MET A 138 20.60 -6.11 2.39
C MET A 138 20.17 -6.73 1.06
N GLU A 139 19.09 -7.53 1.05
CA GLU A 139 18.60 -8.15 -0.20
C GLU A 139 18.33 -7.08 -1.27
N PRO A 140 18.90 -7.26 -2.49
CA PRO A 140 18.57 -6.39 -3.61
C PRO A 140 17.12 -6.60 -3.98
N LYS A 141 16.41 -5.48 -4.19
CA LYS A 141 15.02 -5.42 -4.62
C LYS A 141 14.75 -6.45 -5.74
N ARG A 142 14.08 -7.55 -5.44
CA ARG A 142 13.61 -8.48 -6.47
C ARG A 142 12.65 -7.71 -7.38
N ARG A 143 13.03 -7.60 -8.64
CA ARG A 143 12.24 -6.96 -9.70
C ARG A 143 11.05 -7.83 -10.09
#